data_290be75537b940f5028b0125da28c7d5
#
_entry.id   290be75537b940f5028b0125da28c7d5
#
_cell.length_a   1.000
_cell.length_b   1.000
_cell.length_c   1.000
_cell.angle_alpha   90.00
_cell.angle_beta   90.00
_cell.angle_gamma   90.00
#
_symmetry.space_group_name_H-M   'P 1'
#
loop_
_entity.id
_entity.type
_entity.pdbx_description
1 polymer ?
#
loop_
_entity_poly.entity_id
_entity_poly.type
_entity_poly.pdbx_seq_one_letter_code
_entity_poly.pdbx_strand_id
1 'polypeptide(L)'
;MYVDAFVDIAKAGKITGLKKNIDRGRQVYAFGAGTKKMYDYLDDNPECMSAPVDYTNSAKTIAQIDNFISINNAVDIDLYGQVNAESAGIKQISGAGGQLDFVQGAYLSKGGKSFICCSSTFTSKDGVKHTRIRPTLAEGSTVTDTRPNTHYVVTEFGKVCLKGCLLYTSDAADE
;
A
#
# COMPACT_ATOMS: atom_id res chain seq x y z
N MET A 1 1.39 -7.36 -7.58
CA MET A 1 0.54 -7.59 -8.77
C MET A 1 1.03 -6.73 -9.91
N TYR A 2 1.16 -7.27 -11.14
CA TYR A 2 1.47 -6.52 -12.35
C TYR A 2 0.17 -6.14 -13.07
N VAL A 3 0.09 -4.94 -13.65
CA VAL A 3 -1.11 -4.42 -14.32
C VAL A 3 -0.75 -3.68 -15.61
N ASP A 4 -1.72 -3.44 -16.50
CA ASP A 4 -1.51 -2.81 -17.81
C ASP A 4 -0.76 -1.47 -17.76
N ALA A 5 -1.02 -0.65 -16.73
CA ALA A 5 -0.35 0.64 -16.56
C ALA A 5 1.18 0.53 -16.47
N PHE A 6 1.69 -0.55 -15.88
CA PHE A 6 3.14 -0.76 -15.81
C PHE A 6 3.76 -1.03 -17.18
N VAL A 7 3.02 -1.64 -18.12
CA VAL A 7 3.49 -1.85 -19.49
C VAL A 7 3.76 -0.51 -20.17
N ASP A 8 2.84 0.45 -20.03
CA ASP A 8 3.00 1.76 -20.65
C ASP A 8 4.16 2.55 -20.03
N ILE A 9 4.28 2.50 -18.70
CA ILE A 9 5.37 3.16 -17.98
C ILE A 9 6.73 2.53 -18.32
N ALA A 10 6.78 1.19 -18.44
CA ALA A 10 7.98 0.47 -18.82
C ALA A 10 8.41 0.79 -20.26
N LYS A 11 7.48 0.75 -21.22
CA LYS A 11 7.73 1.12 -22.62
C LYS A 11 8.17 2.58 -22.77
N ALA A 12 7.75 3.45 -21.88
CA ALA A 12 8.22 4.83 -21.81
C ALA A 12 9.62 4.97 -21.13
N GLY A 13 10.28 3.86 -20.77
CA GLY A 13 11.61 3.84 -20.16
C GLY A 13 11.65 4.38 -18.73
N LYS A 14 10.50 4.44 -18.03
CA LYS A 14 10.40 4.99 -16.67
C LYS A 14 10.59 3.94 -15.58
N ILE A 15 10.49 2.65 -15.92
CA ILE A 15 10.74 1.54 -15.00
C ILE A 15 12.02 0.85 -15.47
N THR A 16 13.15 1.14 -14.84
CA THR A 16 14.45 0.57 -15.24
C THR A 16 14.96 -0.49 -14.26
N GLY A 17 14.49 -0.47 -13.01
CA GLY A 17 15.00 -1.34 -11.96
C GLY A 17 16.49 -1.14 -11.61
N LEU A 18 17.18 -0.18 -12.21
CA LEU A 18 18.64 0.00 -12.09
C LEU A 18 19.08 0.49 -10.71
N LYS A 19 18.19 1.11 -9.94
CA LYS A 19 18.46 1.59 -8.57
C LYS A 19 18.20 0.54 -7.49
N LYS A 20 17.69 -0.64 -7.86
CA LYS A 20 17.42 -1.73 -6.91
C LYS A 20 18.72 -2.35 -6.42
N ASN A 21 18.75 -2.74 -5.14
CA ASN A 21 19.88 -3.42 -4.52
C ASN A 21 19.88 -4.92 -4.85
N ILE A 22 18.69 -5.50 -5.00
CA ILE A 22 18.45 -6.90 -5.41
C ILE A 22 17.61 -6.94 -6.69
N ASP A 23 17.67 -8.02 -7.44
CA ASP A 23 16.94 -8.19 -8.73
C ASP A 23 17.10 -6.96 -9.65
N ARG A 24 18.31 -6.45 -9.73
CA ARG A 24 18.61 -5.22 -10.48
C ARG A 24 18.23 -5.37 -11.94
N GLY A 25 17.54 -4.37 -12.48
CA GLY A 25 17.05 -4.38 -13.86
C GLY A 25 15.79 -5.23 -14.07
N ARG A 26 15.23 -5.83 -13.03
CA ARG A 26 14.07 -6.71 -13.12
C ARG A 26 12.81 -6.05 -12.55
N GLN A 27 11.69 -6.25 -13.23
CA GLN A 27 10.34 -5.93 -12.76
C GLN A 27 9.78 -7.17 -12.09
N VAL A 28 9.84 -7.24 -10.74
CA VAL A 28 9.48 -8.43 -9.97
C VAL A 28 8.01 -8.39 -9.58
N TYR A 29 7.29 -9.49 -9.79
CA TYR A 29 5.87 -9.63 -9.45
C TYR A 29 5.53 -11.07 -9.09
N ALA A 30 4.49 -11.27 -8.28
CA ALA A 30 3.99 -12.61 -7.96
C ALA A 30 2.93 -13.09 -8.95
N PHE A 31 2.08 -12.16 -9.42
CA PHE A 31 1.03 -12.45 -10.41
C PHE A 31 0.68 -11.19 -11.20
N GLY A 32 0.09 -11.37 -12.35
CA GLY A 32 -0.43 -10.31 -13.21
C GLY A 32 -1.95 -10.38 -13.33
N ALA A 33 -2.60 -9.23 -13.37
CA ALA A 33 -4.01 -9.10 -13.66
C ALA A 33 -4.22 -7.91 -14.60
N GLY A 34 -4.54 -8.18 -15.86
CA GLY A 34 -4.70 -7.18 -16.89
C GLY A 34 -5.22 -7.76 -18.19
N THR A 35 -5.11 -6.99 -19.24
CA THR A 35 -5.52 -7.38 -20.61
C THR A 35 -4.46 -8.22 -21.30
N LYS A 36 -4.77 -8.72 -22.50
CA LYS A 36 -3.83 -9.43 -23.37
C LYS A 36 -2.54 -8.63 -23.61
N LYS A 37 -2.62 -7.30 -23.70
CA LYS A 37 -1.47 -6.39 -23.83
C LYS A 37 -0.43 -6.61 -22.74
N MET A 38 -0.87 -6.79 -21.50
CA MET A 38 0.01 -7.05 -20.37
C MET A 38 0.64 -8.43 -20.46
N TYR A 39 -0.14 -9.46 -20.75
CA TYR A 39 0.38 -10.83 -20.87
C TYR A 39 1.39 -10.96 -22.01
N ASP A 40 1.10 -10.36 -23.16
CA ASP A 40 2.04 -10.33 -24.30
C ASP A 40 3.35 -9.58 -23.97
N TYR A 41 3.29 -8.59 -23.08
CA TYR A 41 4.49 -7.88 -22.62
C TYR A 41 5.32 -8.70 -21.63
N LEU A 42 4.67 -9.50 -20.79
CA LEU A 42 5.35 -10.32 -19.79
C LEU A 42 5.96 -11.58 -20.37
N ASP A 43 5.41 -12.08 -21.49
CA ASP A 43 5.82 -13.32 -22.14
C ASP A 43 7.24 -13.17 -22.69
N ASP A 44 8.11 -14.13 -22.34
CA ASP A 44 9.53 -14.16 -22.70
C ASP A 44 10.29 -12.84 -22.51
N ASN A 45 9.85 -11.97 -21.63
CA ASN A 45 10.49 -10.68 -21.36
C ASN A 45 11.56 -10.80 -20.28
N PRO A 46 12.86 -10.69 -20.61
CA PRO A 46 13.94 -10.85 -19.64
C PRO A 46 14.00 -9.75 -18.57
N GLU A 47 13.31 -8.62 -18.77
CA GLU A 47 13.18 -7.57 -17.76
C GLU A 47 12.11 -7.88 -16.70
N CYS A 48 11.24 -8.86 -16.99
CA CYS A 48 10.14 -9.27 -16.12
C CYS A 48 10.50 -10.55 -15.37
N MET A 49 10.26 -10.57 -14.06
CA MET A 49 10.55 -11.73 -13.20
C MET A 49 9.31 -12.11 -12.39
N SER A 50 8.70 -13.23 -12.73
CA SER A 50 7.70 -13.84 -11.86
C SER A 50 8.41 -14.58 -10.73
N ALA A 51 7.98 -14.33 -9.50
CA ALA A 51 8.53 -14.97 -8.32
C ALA A 51 7.41 -15.36 -7.33
N PRO A 52 7.60 -16.37 -6.49
CA PRO A 52 6.58 -16.81 -5.55
C PRO A 52 6.28 -15.73 -4.50
N VAL A 53 5.08 -15.80 -3.92
CA VAL A 53 4.57 -14.79 -2.98
C VAL A 53 5.43 -14.69 -1.72
N ASP A 54 5.95 -15.80 -1.23
CA ASP A 54 6.85 -15.83 -0.07
C ASP A 54 8.17 -15.08 -0.30
N TYR A 55 8.57 -14.89 -1.56
CA TYR A 55 9.68 -14.03 -1.94
C TYR A 55 9.25 -12.57 -2.12
N THR A 56 8.22 -12.32 -2.95
CA THR A 56 7.80 -10.95 -3.31
C THR A 56 7.19 -10.18 -2.15
N ASN A 57 6.50 -10.88 -1.25
CA ASN A 57 5.82 -10.31 -0.08
C ASN A 57 6.62 -10.45 1.22
N SER A 58 7.84 -10.98 1.15
CA SER A 58 8.70 -11.06 2.33
C SER A 58 9.15 -9.65 2.77
N ALA A 59 8.76 -9.23 3.95
CA ALA A 59 9.25 -7.97 4.54
C ALA A 59 10.79 -7.92 4.59
N LYS A 60 11.44 -9.08 4.82
CA LYS A 60 12.90 -9.23 4.80
C LYS A 60 13.50 -8.99 3.39
N THR A 61 12.84 -9.49 2.35
CA THR A 61 13.26 -9.27 0.96
C THR A 61 13.07 -7.81 0.55
N ILE A 62 11.90 -7.25 0.86
CA ILE A 62 11.54 -5.85 0.55
C ILE A 62 12.49 -4.88 1.26
N ALA A 63 12.84 -5.15 2.52
CA ALA A 63 13.75 -4.31 3.32
C ALA A 63 15.17 -4.20 2.73
N GLN A 64 15.58 -5.11 1.85
CA GLN A 64 16.87 -5.03 1.16
C GLN A 64 16.89 -3.98 0.03
N ILE A 65 15.74 -3.46 -0.38
CA ILE A 65 15.64 -2.45 -1.45
C ILE A 65 15.61 -1.08 -0.81
N ASP A 66 16.69 -0.31 -0.95
CA ASP A 66 16.78 1.06 -0.42
C ASP A 66 15.71 1.97 -1.05
N ASN A 67 15.17 2.88 -0.24
CA ASN A 67 14.13 3.83 -0.64
C ASN A 67 12.86 3.15 -1.21
N PHE A 68 12.53 1.98 -0.70
CA PHE A 68 11.33 1.26 -1.13
C PHE A 68 10.07 2.08 -0.81
N ILE A 69 9.17 2.18 -1.78
CA ILE A 69 7.89 2.88 -1.62
C ILE A 69 6.76 1.87 -1.73
N SER A 70 6.01 1.72 -0.64
CA SER A 70 4.77 0.95 -0.61
C SER A 70 3.57 1.90 -0.73
N ILE A 71 2.62 1.57 -1.61
CA ILE A 71 1.37 2.34 -1.78
C ILE A 71 0.21 1.36 -1.69
N ASN A 72 -0.66 1.56 -0.72
CA ASN A 72 -1.84 0.73 -0.47
C ASN A 72 -3.08 1.59 -0.22
N ASN A 73 -4.25 1.02 -0.38
CA ASN A 73 -5.52 1.69 -0.10
C ASN A 73 -6.13 1.20 1.20
N ALA A 74 -6.94 2.04 1.84
CA ALA A 74 -7.72 1.71 3.02
C ALA A 74 -9.22 1.89 2.79
N VAL A 75 -10.02 1.14 3.55
CA VAL A 75 -11.46 1.34 3.68
C VAL A 75 -11.74 2.47 4.65
N ASP A 76 -11.15 2.39 5.86
CA ASP A 76 -11.15 3.45 6.86
C ASP A 76 -9.90 3.40 7.76
N ILE A 77 -9.65 4.51 8.44
CA ILE A 77 -8.48 4.72 9.30
C ILE A 77 -8.99 5.43 10.56
N ASP A 78 -8.45 5.08 11.72
CA ASP A 78 -8.80 5.78 12.95
C ASP A 78 -7.73 6.79 13.41
N LEU A 79 -8.09 7.64 14.37
CA LEU A 79 -7.19 8.66 14.94
C LEU A 79 -6.03 8.04 15.73
N TYR A 80 -6.10 6.75 16.05
CA TYR A 80 -4.98 6.02 16.67
C TYR A 80 -3.98 5.51 15.64
N GLY A 81 -4.27 5.65 14.33
CA GLY A 81 -3.41 5.20 13.23
C GLY A 81 -3.60 3.72 12.87
N GLN A 82 -4.68 3.09 13.31
CA GLN A 82 -5.06 1.76 12.86
C GLN A 82 -5.74 1.85 11.49
N VAL A 83 -5.40 0.94 10.60
CA VAL A 83 -5.89 0.91 9.21
C VAL A 83 -6.71 -0.34 8.99
N ASN A 84 -7.92 -0.17 8.47
CA ASN A 84 -8.75 -1.24 7.96
C ASN A 84 -8.81 -1.18 6.43
N ALA A 85 -8.42 -2.27 5.77
CA ALA A 85 -8.48 -2.42 4.32
C ALA A 85 -9.31 -3.64 3.87
N GLU A 86 -9.92 -4.37 4.81
CA GLU A 86 -10.50 -5.70 4.57
C GLU A 86 -12.00 -5.76 4.81
N SER A 87 -12.55 -4.85 5.64
CA SER A 87 -13.94 -4.96 6.09
C SER A 87 -14.69 -3.63 6.06
N ALA A 88 -16.01 -3.70 6.05
CA ALA A 88 -16.92 -2.59 6.31
C ALA A 88 -17.70 -2.93 7.59
N GLY A 89 -17.22 -2.47 8.75
CA GLY A 89 -17.66 -2.96 10.05
C GLY A 89 -17.45 -4.48 10.15
N ILE A 90 -18.46 -5.19 10.56
CA ILE A 90 -18.45 -6.66 10.69
C ILE A 90 -18.46 -7.42 9.35
N LYS A 91 -18.72 -6.71 8.23
CA LYS A 91 -18.77 -7.35 6.91
C LYS A 91 -17.40 -7.42 6.30
N GLN A 92 -16.83 -8.62 6.18
CA GLN A 92 -15.60 -8.87 5.45
C GLN A 92 -15.79 -8.61 3.95
N ILE A 93 -14.90 -7.84 3.33
CA ILE A 93 -14.90 -7.49 1.89
C ILE A 93 -13.81 -8.27 1.17
N SER A 94 -12.63 -8.41 1.79
CA SER A 94 -11.47 -9.09 1.21
C SER A 94 -10.64 -9.76 2.31
N GLY A 95 -9.59 -10.48 1.93
CA GLY A 95 -8.54 -10.88 2.86
C GLY A 95 -7.46 -9.80 2.97
N ALA A 96 -6.53 -9.98 3.92
CA ALA A 96 -5.41 -9.06 4.17
C ALA A 96 -4.50 -8.87 2.95
N GLY A 97 -4.36 -9.91 2.12
CA GLY A 97 -3.42 -9.89 1.01
C GLY A 97 -1.99 -9.62 1.50
N GLY A 98 -1.21 -8.90 0.69
CA GLY A 98 0.18 -8.54 1.02
C GLY A 98 0.34 -7.13 1.61
N GLN A 99 -0.73 -6.42 1.98
CA GLN A 99 -0.62 -5.03 2.39
C GLN A 99 0.34 -4.85 3.56
N LEU A 100 0.16 -5.60 4.65
CA LEU A 100 1.00 -5.52 5.83
C LEU A 100 2.47 -5.88 5.54
N ASP A 101 2.72 -6.88 4.68
CA ASP A 101 4.08 -7.29 4.28
C ASP A 101 4.84 -6.13 3.63
N PHE A 102 4.19 -5.44 2.69
CA PHE A 102 4.78 -4.29 1.99
C PHE A 102 4.92 -3.07 2.89
N VAL A 103 3.97 -2.83 3.78
CA VAL A 103 4.05 -1.76 4.79
C VAL A 103 5.23 -1.99 5.72
N GLN A 104 5.38 -3.19 6.26
CA GLN A 104 6.52 -3.57 7.13
C GLN A 104 7.84 -3.54 6.37
N GLY A 105 7.90 -4.09 5.16
CA GLY A 105 9.08 -4.07 4.33
C GLY A 105 9.55 -2.66 4.02
N ALA A 106 8.64 -1.75 3.68
CA ALA A 106 8.92 -0.34 3.46
C ALA A 106 9.37 0.37 4.74
N TYR A 107 8.82 0.02 5.89
CA TYR A 107 9.21 0.56 7.20
C TYR A 107 10.66 0.19 7.56
N LEU A 108 11.08 -1.04 7.26
CA LEU A 108 12.41 -1.58 7.52
C LEU A 108 13.44 -1.18 6.47
N SER A 109 13.01 -0.83 5.25
CA SER A 109 13.88 -0.40 4.17
C SER A 109 14.59 0.91 4.52
N LYS A 110 15.89 0.99 4.22
CA LYS A 110 16.67 2.22 4.40
C LYS A 110 16.12 3.34 3.52
N GLY A 111 15.56 4.39 4.14
CA GLY A 111 14.90 5.48 3.43
C GLY A 111 13.51 5.12 2.87
N GLY A 112 13.01 3.93 3.18
CA GLY A 112 11.71 3.46 2.71
C GLY A 112 10.54 4.25 3.28
N LYS A 113 9.42 4.23 2.56
CA LYS A 113 8.17 4.92 2.93
C LYS A 113 6.97 4.07 2.56
N SER A 114 5.99 4.03 3.45
CA SER A 114 4.69 3.42 3.19
C SER A 114 3.61 4.50 3.17
N PHE A 115 2.77 4.47 2.15
CA PHE A 115 1.63 5.37 1.97
C PHE A 115 0.34 4.57 1.99
N ILE A 116 -0.56 4.92 2.91
CA ILE A 116 -1.93 4.42 2.96
C ILE A 116 -2.84 5.51 2.42
N CYS A 117 -3.51 5.22 1.31
CA CYS A 117 -4.33 6.17 0.58
C CYS A 117 -5.81 5.85 0.76
N CYS A 118 -6.63 6.85 1.03
CA CYS A 118 -8.08 6.74 0.97
C CYS A 118 -8.70 8.10 0.66
N SER A 119 -9.90 8.10 0.07
CA SER A 119 -10.71 9.32 0.08
C SER A 119 -11.18 9.57 1.52
N SER A 120 -11.19 10.83 1.96
CA SER A 120 -11.58 11.18 3.35
C SER A 120 -13.03 10.82 3.65
N THR A 121 -13.88 10.76 2.62
CA THR A 121 -15.31 10.47 2.75
C THR A 121 -15.80 9.53 1.66
N PHE A 122 -16.99 8.95 1.88
CA PHE A 122 -17.76 8.24 0.86
C PHE A 122 -19.26 8.55 1.02
N THR A 123 -20.00 8.38 -0.04
CA THR A 123 -21.46 8.52 -0.01
C THR A 123 -22.08 7.13 -0.10
N SER A 124 -22.91 6.78 0.87
CA SER A 124 -23.65 5.51 0.87
C SER A 124 -24.79 5.51 -0.15
N LYS A 125 -25.41 4.34 -0.39
CA LYS A 125 -26.48 4.19 -1.40
C LYS A 125 -27.73 5.03 -1.11
N ASP A 126 -27.98 5.36 0.15
CA ASP A 126 -29.07 6.23 0.63
C ASP A 126 -28.73 7.73 0.53
N GLY A 127 -27.55 8.07 -0.05
CA GLY A 127 -27.13 9.45 -0.26
C GLY A 127 -26.44 10.09 0.95
N VAL A 128 -26.26 9.38 2.06
CA VAL A 128 -25.61 9.92 3.26
C VAL A 128 -24.09 9.92 3.09
N LYS A 129 -23.47 11.05 3.42
CA LYS A 129 -22.02 11.22 3.41
C LYS A 129 -21.42 10.76 4.74
N HIS A 130 -20.44 9.89 4.67
CA HIS A 130 -19.72 9.32 5.82
C HIS A 130 -18.24 9.64 5.73
N THR A 131 -17.57 9.81 6.88
CA THR A 131 -16.11 9.93 6.94
C THR A 131 -15.45 8.54 6.94
N ARG A 132 -14.28 8.45 6.31
CA ARG A 132 -13.37 7.30 6.39
C ARG A 132 -12.27 7.50 7.44
N ILE A 133 -12.04 8.74 7.86
CA ILE A 133 -11.20 9.05 9.01
C ILE A 133 -12.09 9.08 10.25
N ARG A 134 -11.90 8.14 11.17
CA ARG A 134 -12.81 7.88 12.29
C ARG A 134 -12.11 8.11 13.62
N PRO A 135 -12.84 8.49 14.70
CA PRO A 135 -12.27 8.49 16.06
C PRO A 135 -11.71 7.12 16.45
N THR A 136 -12.48 6.05 16.18
CA THR A 136 -12.10 4.64 16.27
C THR A 136 -12.62 3.90 15.05
N LEU A 137 -11.99 2.81 14.65
CA LEU A 137 -12.54 1.94 13.63
C LEU A 137 -13.96 1.49 14.00
N ALA A 138 -14.80 1.27 13.00
CA ALA A 138 -16.15 0.77 13.25
C ALA A 138 -16.09 -0.56 14.02
N GLU A 139 -17.07 -0.80 14.90
CA GLU A 139 -17.16 -2.04 15.66
C GLU A 139 -17.12 -3.25 14.73
N GLY A 140 -16.29 -4.23 15.09
CA GLY A 140 -16.08 -5.46 14.29
C GLY A 140 -15.21 -5.28 13.05
N SER A 141 -14.65 -4.10 12.80
CA SER A 141 -13.70 -3.90 11.70
C SER A 141 -12.39 -4.64 11.96
N THR A 142 -11.81 -5.18 10.88
CA THR A 142 -10.50 -5.81 10.91
C THR A 142 -9.41 -4.73 10.93
N VAL A 143 -8.36 -4.92 11.73
CA VAL A 143 -7.15 -4.09 11.68
C VAL A 143 -6.16 -4.75 10.72
N THR A 144 -6.01 -4.19 9.51
CA THR A 144 -5.06 -4.67 8.51
C THR A 144 -3.65 -4.21 8.82
N ASP A 145 -3.45 -2.91 9.08
CA ASP A 145 -2.17 -2.37 9.54
C ASP A 145 -2.32 -1.83 10.95
N THR A 146 -1.43 -2.25 11.82
CA THR A 146 -1.39 -1.77 13.20
C THR A 146 -0.74 -0.39 13.26
N ARG A 147 -1.11 0.41 14.28
CA ARG A 147 -0.58 1.76 14.50
C ARG A 147 0.94 1.91 14.34
N PRO A 148 1.79 1.04 14.92
CA PRO A 148 3.24 1.21 14.80
C PRO A 148 3.77 1.00 13.37
N ASN A 149 3.03 0.34 12.50
CA ASN A 149 3.43 0.10 11.12
C ASN A 149 2.94 1.19 10.15
N THR A 150 1.93 1.99 10.52
CA THR A 150 1.40 3.05 9.67
C THR A 150 2.39 4.21 9.59
N HIS A 151 2.82 4.56 8.36
CA HIS A 151 3.84 5.57 8.14
C HIS A 151 3.24 6.88 7.62
N TYR A 152 2.69 6.91 6.42
CA TYR A 152 1.99 8.05 5.87
C TYR A 152 0.54 7.70 5.56
N VAL A 153 -0.35 8.60 5.92
CA VAL A 153 -1.76 8.60 5.47
C VAL A 153 -1.94 9.70 4.45
N VAL A 154 -2.64 9.41 3.35
CA VAL A 154 -2.86 10.33 2.23
C VAL A 154 -4.34 10.37 1.89
N THR A 155 -4.88 11.57 1.78
CA THR A 155 -6.23 11.82 1.28
C THR A 155 -6.20 12.88 0.19
N GLU A 156 -7.34 13.24 -0.36
CA GLU A 156 -7.50 14.36 -1.31
C GLU A 156 -7.11 15.71 -0.73
N PHE A 157 -7.06 15.86 0.60
CA PHE A 157 -6.67 17.09 1.28
C PHE A 157 -5.18 17.20 1.57
N GLY A 158 -4.44 16.09 1.49
CA GLY A 158 -3.01 16.11 1.74
C GLY A 158 -2.50 14.82 2.38
N LYS A 159 -1.37 14.92 3.05
CA LYS A 159 -0.70 13.79 3.70
C LYS A 159 -0.23 14.14 5.11
N VAL A 160 -0.25 13.14 5.99
CA VAL A 160 0.31 13.23 7.33
C VAL A 160 1.30 12.07 7.55
N CYS A 161 2.38 12.33 8.31
CA CYS A 161 3.33 11.31 8.72
C CYS A 161 3.03 10.90 10.16
N LEU A 162 2.68 9.63 10.37
CA LEU A 162 2.39 9.07 11.69
C LEU A 162 3.59 8.34 12.31
N LYS A 163 4.65 8.12 11.55
CA LYS A 163 5.87 7.45 12.04
C LYS A 163 6.54 8.31 13.10
N GLY A 164 6.68 7.76 14.31
CA GLY A 164 7.29 8.45 15.44
C GLY A 164 6.37 9.42 16.18
N CYS A 165 5.11 9.57 15.76
CA CYS A 165 4.14 10.39 16.47
C CYS A 165 3.66 9.72 17.76
N LEU A 166 3.60 10.51 18.84
CA LEU A 166 2.92 10.14 20.08
C LEU A 166 1.42 10.50 19.96
N LEU A 167 0.55 9.76 20.65
CA LEU A 167 -0.91 10.01 20.60
C LEU A 167 -1.29 11.46 20.92
N TYR A 168 -0.59 12.11 21.83
CA TYR A 168 -0.86 13.50 22.23
C TYR A 168 -0.13 14.54 21.37
N THR A 169 0.72 14.16 20.41
CA THR A 169 1.27 15.09 19.40
C THR A 169 0.40 15.20 18.18
N SER A 170 -0.54 14.28 17.97
CA SER A 170 -1.57 14.44 16.94
C SER A 170 -2.59 15.52 17.31
N ASP A 171 -2.82 15.74 18.60
CA ASP A 171 -3.69 16.83 19.08
C ASP A 171 -3.02 18.21 19.01
N ALA A 172 -1.69 18.27 19.00
CA ALA A 172 -0.93 19.52 18.90
C ALA A 172 -0.77 20.07 17.47
N ALA A 173 -1.28 19.35 16.45
CA ALA A 173 -1.24 19.81 15.07
C ALA A 173 -2.41 20.75 14.69
N ASP A 174 -3.32 20.99 15.63
CA ASP A 174 -4.51 21.86 15.49
C ASP A 174 -4.37 23.23 16.20
N GLU A 175 -3.16 23.60 16.70
CA GLU A 175 -2.86 24.95 17.22
C GLU A 175 -2.03 25.80 16.24
#